data_68e0a87cdd3e42f6f183ba711de557a8
#
_entry.id   68e0a87cdd3e42f6f183ba711de557a8
#
_cell.length_a   1.000
_cell.length_b   1.000
_cell.length_c   1.000
_cell.angle_alpha   90.00
_cell.angle_beta   90.00
_cell.angle_gamma   90.00
#
_symmetry.space_group_name_H-M   'P 1'
#
loop_
_entity.id
_entity.type
_entity.pdbx_description
1 polymer ?
#
loop_
_entity_poly.entity_id
_entity_poly.type
_entity_poly.pdbx_seq_one_letter_code
_entity_poly.pdbx_strand_id
1 'polypeptide(L)'
;MSGLDRRQLLAAGGLAAGGLLLPRFAIGQADARPTISIAVQQVATSANLEVVRERSNVGERVQTPIFENLIARNLQSKLEPVPGLAESWRRIDERTVELALRKGVKFHNGDEMNADDVVFTFGPERMFGSGGNSPSSKTLFTTVMTRDSVEGKTLPPEVVGIAKRVWPSLEKVEAVDRYTVRFVNRVPDVTLEGRIAGAASEIISRRGFMEAKSWIEWSRKPVATGPYKVREFRPDESLVLDAHDEYWGGRPPIKTLRFVVVPEVASRINGLLAGEYHFICDVPPDQVTTIEQNPKFEVQGGLVTNHRITVFDKHHKQLVDPRVRQAITHSIDRQAIVDSLWAGRTRVPPGLQWEFYDKMFIEGWTVPAFDPAKARELLRAANYKGDPIPFRVLNNYYTNQVGTAQILVEMWRSVGLNVQIEMRENWQQIFENNGQRAIRDWSNSAGFSDPISSIVGQHGPQGQQQQSQEWTNVEMNTLSAAMETEFDLARRKAMFKRMLEICEREDPAFTVLHQTATFTAKRKDIVWKAAPAFQMDFRSGNFRMA
;
A
#
# COMPACT_ATOMS: atom_id res chain seq x y z
N MET A 1 39.03 -31.50 71.28
CA MET A 1 38.65 -30.93 72.57
C MET A 1 37.65 -29.80 72.27
N SER A 2 36.44 -30.07 72.69
CA SER A 2 35.28 -29.26 73.12
C SER A 2 35.00 -27.97 72.37
N GLY A 3 34.00 -27.89 71.58
CA GLY A 3 32.58 -27.86 71.81
C GLY A 3 32.10 -26.57 72.47
N LEU A 4 31.62 -25.53 71.71
CA LEU A 4 30.80 -24.47 72.27
C LEU A 4 29.49 -24.40 71.53
N ASP A 5 28.44 -24.50 72.36
CA ASP A 5 27.03 -24.73 72.01
C ASP A 5 26.34 -23.46 71.48
N ARG A 6 25.48 -23.65 70.52
CA ARG A 6 24.70 -22.64 69.80
C ARG A 6 23.57 -21.98 70.58
N ARG A 7 23.50 -22.11 71.92
CA ARG A 7 22.34 -21.70 72.75
C ARG A 7 22.56 -20.53 73.73
N GLN A 8 23.68 -19.79 73.67
CA GLN A 8 23.94 -18.73 74.68
C GLN A 8 24.31 -17.36 74.07
N LEU A 9 23.53 -16.91 73.07
CA LEU A 9 23.63 -15.53 72.58
C LEU A 9 22.27 -14.92 72.30
N LEU A 10 21.36 -15.07 73.27
CA LEU A 10 20.08 -14.37 73.28
C LEU A 10 19.85 -13.81 74.69
N ALA A 11 20.53 -12.77 75.06
CA ALA A 11 20.09 -11.80 76.07
C ALA A 11 21.15 -10.73 76.29
N ALA A 12 21.05 -9.59 75.61
CA ALA A 12 21.31 -8.28 76.17
C ALA A 12 21.37 -7.20 75.05
N GLY A 13 20.61 -6.17 75.21
CA GLY A 13 20.83 -4.92 74.51
C GLY A 13 19.64 -4.38 73.71
N GLY A 14 18.79 -3.71 74.44
CA GLY A 14 17.61 -3.02 73.92
C GLY A 14 17.93 -1.73 73.18
N LEU A 15 16.93 -1.29 72.39
CA LEU A 15 16.60 0.08 72.01
C LEU A 15 17.67 0.98 71.41
N ALA A 16 17.68 1.01 70.07
CA ALA A 16 17.90 2.25 69.31
C ALA A 16 17.03 2.17 68.04
N ALA A 17 15.88 2.86 68.05
CA ALA A 17 15.05 3.06 66.87
C ALA A 17 15.75 4.06 65.92
N GLY A 18 16.58 3.56 65.03
CA GLY A 18 17.15 4.28 63.89
C GLY A 18 16.45 3.78 62.61
N GLY A 19 15.45 4.49 62.13
CA GLY A 19 14.77 4.19 60.88
C GLY A 19 15.71 4.29 59.71
N LEU A 20 16.32 3.20 59.28
CA LEU A 20 16.93 3.08 57.97
C LEU A 20 15.83 3.07 56.94
N LEU A 21 15.57 4.25 56.37
CA LEU A 21 14.84 4.40 55.11
C LEU A 21 15.69 3.74 54.00
N LEU A 22 15.49 2.42 53.82
CA LEU A 22 15.94 1.75 52.63
C LEU A 22 15.19 2.42 51.45
N PRO A 23 15.89 2.90 50.41
CA PRO A 23 15.21 3.36 49.22
C PRO A 23 14.37 2.19 48.71
N ARG A 24 13.02 2.33 48.70
CA ARG A 24 12.14 1.47 47.91
C ARG A 24 12.54 1.68 46.47
N PHE A 25 13.38 0.80 45.93
CA PHE A 25 13.45 0.65 44.49
C PHE A 25 12.02 0.28 44.07
N ALA A 26 11.33 1.21 43.47
CA ALA A 26 10.10 0.91 42.74
C ALA A 26 10.55 -0.05 41.62
N ILE A 27 10.34 -1.34 41.82
CA ILE A 27 10.40 -2.33 40.75
C ILE A 27 9.29 -1.85 39.80
N GLY A 28 9.69 -1.18 38.74
CA GLY A 28 8.74 -0.73 37.71
C GLY A 28 7.93 -1.95 37.32
N GLN A 29 6.62 -1.87 37.48
CA GLN A 29 5.71 -2.96 37.14
C GLN A 29 5.98 -3.29 35.66
N ALA A 30 6.41 -4.53 35.39
CA ALA A 30 6.72 -4.96 34.03
C ALA A 30 5.52 -4.67 33.13
N ASP A 31 5.75 -4.07 31.97
CA ASP A 31 4.69 -3.74 31.02
C ASP A 31 4.01 -5.03 30.58
N ALA A 32 2.75 -5.21 31.03
CA ALA A 32 1.97 -6.42 30.81
C ALA A 32 1.39 -6.54 29.39
N ARG A 33 1.57 -5.51 28.55
CA ARG A 33 1.09 -5.57 27.17
C ARG A 33 1.80 -6.65 26.36
N PRO A 34 1.08 -7.34 25.42
CA PRO A 34 1.64 -8.45 24.67
C PRO A 34 2.68 -7.99 23.63
N THR A 35 3.52 -8.94 23.22
CA THR A 35 4.24 -8.93 21.96
C THR A 35 3.45 -9.73 20.96
N ILE A 36 3.16 -9.16 19.78
CA ILE A 36 2.39 -9.82 18.72
C ILE A 36 3.32 -10.11 17.53
N SER A 37 3.42 -11.40 17.18
CA SER A 37 4.17 -11.86 16.00
C SER A 37 3.25 -12.09 14.82
N ILE A 38 3.62 -11.54 13.66
CA ILE A 38 2.85 -11.54 12.41
C ILE A 38 3.74 -12.10 11.31
N ALA A 39 3.41 -13.27 10.75
CA ALA A 39 4.16 -13.81 9.63
C ALA A 39 3.61 -13.27 8.30
N VAL A 40 4.51 -12.75 7.47
CA VAL A 40 4.22 -12.13 6.17
C VAL A 40 5.12 -12.72 5.09
N GLN A 41 4.70 -12.70 3.83
CA GLN A 41 5.58 -13.14 2.75
C GLN A 41 6.73 -12.16 2.53
N GLN A 42 6.51 -10.87 2.81
CA GLN A 42 7.47 -9.79 2.63
C GLN A 42 7.03 -8.57 3.46
N VAL A 43 7.98 -7.78 3.96
CA VAL A 43 7.70 -6.52 4.67
C VAL A 43 7.70 -5.33 3.72
N ALA A 44 8.64 -5.29 2.77
CA ALA A 44 8.78 -4.21 1.81
C ALA A 44 9.42 -4.73 0.52
N THR A 45 9.07 -4.15 -0.63
CA THR A 45 9.65 -4.54 -1.94
C THR A 45 10.95 -3.81 -2.26
N SER A 46 11.18 -2.66 -1.64
CA SER A 46 12.30 -1.75 -1.89
C SER A 46 13.33 -1.69 -0.74
N ALA A 47 13.26 -2.64 0.20
CA ALA A 47 14.14 -2.74 1.37
C ALA A 47 14.19 -1.46 2.23
N ASN A 48 13.11 -0.68 2.25
CA ASN A 48 12.94 0.54 3.05
C ASN A 48 11.50 0.71 3.52
N LEU A 49 11.27 1.62 4.47
CA LEU A 49 9.96 1.93 5.04
C LEU A 49 9.45 3.32 4.64
N GLU A 50 10.20 4.04 3.82
CA GLU A 50 9.89 5.41 3.41
C GLU A 50 8.64 5.46 2.53
N VAL A 51 7.61 6.17 2.96
CA VAL A 51 6.26 6.16 2.37
C VAL A 51 6.19 6.63 0.92
N VAL A 52 7.10 7.49 0.46
CA VAL A 52 7.15 7.90 -0.95
C VAL A 52 7.87 6.85 -1.81
N ARG A 53 8.81 6.10 -1.24
CA ARG A 53 9.59 5.08 -1.95
C ARG A 53 8.95 3.70 -1.90
N GLU A 54 8.45 3.28 -0.74
CA GLU A 54 7.79 1.98 -0.56
C GLU A 54 6.27 2.13 -0.69
N ARG A 55 5.74 1.78 -1.85
CA ARG A 55 4.30 1.91 -2.18
C ARG A 55 3.68 0.61 -2.64
N SER A 56 4.25 -0.50 -2.22
CA SER A 56 3.72 -1.82 -2.53
C SER A 56 2.59 -2.22 -1.59
N ASN A 57 1.78 -3.18 -2.02
CA ASN A 57 0.72 -3.76 -1.19
C ASN A 57 1.25 -4.34 0.13
N VAL A 58 2.48 -4.87 0.12
CA VAL A 58 3.13 -5.39 1.34
C VAL A 58 3.65 -4.28 2.24
N GLY A 59 4.16 -3.18 1.66
CA GLY A 59 4.60 -1.99 2.40
C GLY A 59 3.45 -1.28 3.10
N GLU A 60 2.32 -1.08 2.44
CA GLU A 60 1.12 -0.47 3.04
C GLU A 60 0.67 -1.17 4.33
N ARG A 61 0.85 -2.48 4.43
CA ARG A 61 0.52 -3.28 5.62
C ARG A 61 1.26 -2.81 6.87
N VAL A 62 2.53 -2.48 6.72
CA VAL A 62 3.43 -2.15 7.84
C VAL A 62 3.60 -0.64 8.05
N GLN A 63 3.20 0.18 7.09
CA GLN A 63 3.31 1.65 7.18
C GLN A 63 2.25 2.25 8.11
N THR A 64 1.03 1.74 8.09
CA THR A 64 -0.10 2.26 8.89
C THR A 64 0.20 2.34 10.39
N PRO A 65 0.88 1.37 11.04
CA PRO A 65 1.30 1.49 12.42
C PRO A 65 2.32 2.62 12.68
N ILE A 66 3.07 3.06 11.66
CA ILE A 66 4.20 3.99 11.80
C ILE A 66 3.78 5.42 11.44
N PHE A 67 3.00 5.59 10.37
CA PHE A 67 2.72 6.88 9.74
C PHE A 67 1.24 7.23 9.77
N GLU A 68 0.96 8.53 9.71
CA GLU A 68 -0.39 9.07 9.66
C GLU A 68 -0.49 10.24 8.69
N ASN A 69 -1.72 10.42 8.15
CA ASN A 69 -2.07 11.51 7.26
C ASN A 69 -2.78 12.65 8.00
N LEU A 70 -2.83 13.84 7.41
CA LEU A 70 -3.65 14.96 7.91
C LEU A 70 -5.13 14.61 7.86
N ILE A 71 -5.61 14.09 6.74
CA ILE A 71 -6.94 13.50 6.60
C ILE A 71 -6.73 11.98 6.59
N ALA A 72 -7.34 11.28 7.53
CA ALA A 72 -7.26 9.82 7.62
C ALA A 72 -8.39 9.15 6.82
N ARG A 73 -8.28 7.84 6.62
CA ARG A 73 -9.34 6.98 6.08
C ARG A 73 -9.89 6.09 7.18
N ASN A 74 -11.21 5.93 7.23
CA ASN A 74 -11.84 5.02 8.19
C ASN A 74 -11.60 3.56 7.78
N LEU A 75 -10.56 2.94 8.33
CA LEU A 75 -10.17 1.55 8.04
C LEU A 75 -11.18 0.51 8.57
N GLN A 76 -12.13 0.92 9.41
CA GLN A 76 -13.15 0.04 9.98
C GLN A 76 -14.47 0.07 9.21
N SER A 77 -14.58 0.94 8.20
CA SER A 77 -15.78 1.16 7.40
C SER A 77 -15.47 1.11 5.90
N LYS A 78 -15.90 2.12 5.13
CA LYS A 78 -15.77 2.18 3.66
C LYS A 78 -14.61 3.06 3.19
N LEU A 79 -13.62 3.30 4.04
CA LEU A 79 -12.47 4.17 3.76
C LEU A 79 -12.83 5.64 3.53
N GLU A 80 -13.97 6.09 4.05
CA GLU A 80 -14.39 7.49 3.99
C GLU A 80 -13.38 8.39 4.72
N PRO A 81 -13.18 9.65 4.25
CA PRO A 81 -12.30 10.60 4.90
C PRO A 81 -12.77 10.93 6.33
N VAL A 82 -11.84 10.90 7.28
CA VAL A 82 -12.09 11.26 8.68
C VAL A 82 -10.94 12.12 9.21
N PRO A 83 -11.12 12.90 10.31
CA PRO A 83 -10.03 13.61 10.95
C PRO A 83 -8.87 12.69 11.33
N GLY A 84 -7.66 13.10 10.93
CA GLY A 84 -6.40 12.45 11.28
C GLY A 84 -5.53 13.38 12.13
N LEU A 85 -4.35 13.74 11.61
CA LEU A 85 -3.48 14.74 12.22
C LEU A 85 -4.05 16.18 12.08
N ALA A 86 -5.00 16.40 11.18
CA ALA A 86 -5.86 17.57 11.17
C ALA A 86 -7.20 17.25 11.85
N GLU A 87 -7.70 18.16 12.69
CA GLU A 87 -9.00 18.04 13.34
C GLU A 87 -10.15 18.40 12.39
N SER A 88 -9.86 19.29 11.43
CA SER A 88 -10.82 19.73 10.42
C SER A 88 -10.09 20.27 9.20
N TRP A 89 -10.83 20.37 8.10
CA TRP A 89 -10.38 21.01 6.87
C TRP A 89 -11.53 21.71 6.18
N ARG A 90 -11.18 22.69 5.35
CA ARG A 90 -12.16 23.39 4.50
C ARG A 90 -11.52 23.78 3.17
N ARG A 91 -12.29 23.67 2.11
CA ARG A 91 -11.90 24.20 0.82
C ARG A 91 -12.14 25.72 0.82
N ILE A 92 -11.08 26.52 0.56
CA ILE A 92 -11.14 27.98 0.50
C ILE A 92 -11.63 28.44 -0.87
N ASP A 93 -11.06 27.81 -1.90
CA ASP A 93 -11.40 28.00 -3.31
C ASP A 93 -11.06 26.71 -4.10
N GLU A 94 -11.20 26.73 -5.43
CA GLU A 94 -10.97 25.56 -6.29
C GLU A 94 -9.53 25.02 -6.26
N ARG A 95 -8.56 25.79 -5.74
CA ARG A 95 -7.13 25.45 -5.68
C ARG A 95 -6.59 25.27 -4.28
N THR A 96 -7.36 25.67 -3.25
CA THR A 96 -6.83 25.83 -1.89
C THR A 96 -7.66 25.07 -0.86
N VAL A 97 -7.00 24.22 -0.08
CA VAL A 97 -7.56 23.58 1.11
C VAL A 97 -6.78 24.01 2.34
N GLU A 98 -7.49 24.49 3.35
CA GLU A 98 -6.94 24.88 4.67
C GLU A 98 -7.27 23.79 5.68
N LEU A 99 -6.28 23.43 6.51
CA LEU A 99 -6.41 22.40 7.53
C LEU A 99 -5.99 22.94 8.89
N ALA A 100 -6.82 22.66 9.91
CA ALA A 100 -6.49 22.92 11.31
C ALA A 100 -5.81 21.68 11.91
N LEU A 101 -4.55 21.81 12.33
CA LEU A 101 -3.76 20.71 12.87
C LEU A 101 -4.16 20.40 14.32
N ARG A 102 -4.11 19.13 14.68
CA ARG A 102 -4.26 18.65 16.06
C ARG A 102 -3.08 19.12 16.91
N LYS A 103 -3.38 19.69 18.08
CA LYS A 103 -2.36 20.14 19.05
C LYS A 103 -1.89 18.97 19.92
N GLY A 104 -0.65 19.03 20.39
CA GLY A 104 -0.09 18.05 21.30
C GLY A 104 0.25 16.69 20.67
N VAL A 105 0.19 16.57 19.33
CA VAL A 105 0.64 15.37 18.63
C VAL A 105 2.15 15.25 18.72
N LYS A 106 2.66 14.12 19.22
CA LYS A 106 4.09 13.88 19.31
C LYS A 106 4.58 12.93 18.23
N PHE A 107 5.74 13.23 17.68
CA PHE A 107 6.52 12.32 16.88
C PHE A 107 7.20 11.25 17.76
N HIS A 108 7.69 10.18 17.14
CA HIS A 108 8.40 9.08 17.81
C HIS A 108 9.65 9.51 18.57
N ASN A 109 10.23 10.66 18.25
CA ASN A 109 11.38 11.28 18.94
C ASN A 109 10.97 12.22 20.08
N GLY A 110 9.67 12.38 20.34
CA GLY A 110 9.11 13.20 21.42
C GLY A 110 8.83 14.67 21.05
N ASP A 111 9.23 15.13 19.87
CA ASP A 111 8.91 16.49 19.41
C ASP A 111 7.41 16.63 19.11
N GLU A 112 6.87 17.83 19.36
CA GLU A 112 5.50 18.15 19.00
C GLU A 112 5.40 18.54 17.52
N MET A 113 4.48 17.88 16.78
CA MET A 113 4.16 18.20 15.41
C MET A 113 3.54 19.59 15.28
N ASN A 114 3.95 20.33 14.27
CA ASN A 114 3.41 21.64 13.94
C ASN A 114 3.40 21.87 12.41
N ALA A 115 2.97 23.07 12.00
CA ALA A 115 2.86 23.45 10.60
C ALA A 115 4.18 23.35 9.80
N ASP A 116 5.33 23.60 10.45
CA ASP A 116 6.64 23.52 9.78
C ASP A 116 6.99 22.10 9.35
N ASP A 117 6.56 21.08 10.11
CA ASP A 117 6.75 19.66 9.73
C ASP A 117 5.93 19.31 8.50
N VAL A 118 4.69 19.84 8.43
CA VAL A 118 3.83 19.64 7.26
C VAL A 118 4.43 20.34 6.03
N VAL A 119 4.83 21.60 6.15
CA VAL A 119 5.49 22.34 5.06
C VAL A 119 6.75 21.61 4.59
N PHE A 120 7.57 21.11 5.51
CA PHE A 120 8.77 20.34 5.20
C PHE A 120 8.43 19.03 4.46
N THR A 121 7.41 18.30 4.92
CA THR A 121 7.00 17.02 4.33
C THR A 121 6.71 17.17 2.83
N PHE A 122 6.09 18.27 2.41
CA PHE A 122 5.76 18.58 1.02
C PHE A 122 6.73 19.59 0.39
N GLY A 123 7.87 19.81 1.01
CA GLY A 123 8.87 20.78 0.57
C GLY A 123 9.82 20.23 -0.51
N PRO A 124 10.62 21.12 -1.13
CA PRO A 124 11.59 20.76 -2.16
C PRO A 124 12.68 19.81 -1.66
N GLU A 125 13.09 19.95 -0.41
CA GLU A 125 14.14 19.09 0.19
C GLU A 125 13.69 17.65 0.35
N ARG A 126 12.38 17.43 0.52
CA ARG A 126 11.80 16.13 0.84
C ARG A 126 11.15 15.44 -0.36
N MET A 127 10.52 16.18 -1.29
CA MET A 127 9.70 15.61 -2.37
C MET A 127 10.04 16.11 -3.77
N PHE A 128 10.23 17.41 -3.97
CA PHE A 128 10.17 17.98 -5.32
C PHE A 128 11.52 18.41 -5.90
N GLY A 129 12.55 18.58 -5.07
CA GLY A 129 13.84 19.13 -5.47
C GLY A 129 13.78 20.63 -5.79
N SER A 130 14.94 21.22 -6.11
CA SER A 130 15.07 22.65 -6.43
C SER A 130 14.31 23.10 -7.69
N GLY A 131 13.93 22.17 -8.56
CA GLY A 131 13.14 22.44 -9.77
C GLY A 131 11.64 22.58 -9.53
N GLY A 132 11.19 22.45 -8.28
CA GLY A 132 9.77 22.48 -7.93
C GLY A 132 8.96 21.38 -8.65
N ASN A 133 7.65 21.55 -8.69
CA ASN A 133 6.74 20.60 -9.32
C ASN A 133 6.55 20.86 -10.85
N SER A 134 7.64 21.05 -11.60
CA SER A 134 7.58 21.25 -13.07
C SER A 134 7.28 19.93 -13.78
N PRO A 135 6.38 19.91 -14.79
CA PRO A 135 6.01 18.69 -15.53
C PRO A 135 7.13 18.05 -16.36
N SER A 136 8.28 18.71 -16.50
CA SER A 136 9.27 18.38 -17.55
C SER A 136 10.34 17.35 -17.18
N SER A 137 10.34 16.72 -15.99
CA SER A 137 11.35 15.71 -15.69
C SER A 137 10.84 14.31 -16.03
N LYS A 138 11.43 13.68 -17.01
CA LYS A 138 11.30 12.26 -17.33
C LYS A 138 12.00 11.44 -16.24
N THR A 139 11.31 11.14 -15.16
CA THR A 139 11.84 10.24 -14.13
C THR A 139 11.25 8.86 -14.35
N LEU A 140 12.08 7.90 -14.72
CA LEU A 140 11.67 6.53 -14.99
C LEU A 140 11.16 5.86 -13.71
N PHE A 141 9.99 5.27 -13.79
CA PHE A 141 9.38 4.49 -12.69
C PHE A 141 10.25 3.29 -12.24
N THR A 142 11.08 2.78 -13.14
CA THR A 142 12.02 1.67 -12.90
C THR A 142 13.01 1.92 -11.76
N THR A 143 13.25 3.19 -11.39
CA THR A 143 14.15 3.55 -10.29
C THR A 143 13.53 3.35 -8.90
N VAL A 144 12.21 3.27 -8.79
CA VAL A 144 11.50 3.08 -7.49
C VAL A 144 11.86 1.76 -6.82
N MET A 145 12.26 0.78 -7.60
CA MET A 145 12.46 -0.61 -7.13
C MET A 145 13.92 -1.02 -7.00
N THR A 146 14.87 -0.09 -7.20
CA THR A 146 16.28 -0.40 -6.99
C THR A 146 16.63 -0.27 -5.50
N ARG A 147 17.24 -1.31 -4.95
CA ARG A 147 17.80 -1.29 -3.60
C ARG A 147 18.99 -0.34 -3.57
N ASP A 148 19.07 0.48 -2.53
CA ASP A 148 20.30 1.16 -2.06
C ASP A 148 20.98 2.13 -3.04
N SER A 149 20.24 2.82 -3.90
CA SER A 149 20.84 3.71 -4.92
C SER A 149 21.21 5.11 -4.42
N VAL A 150 21.04 5.42 -3.11
CA VAL A 150 21.17 6.81 -2.64
C VAL A 150 22.12 6.93 -1.46
N GLU A 151 23.28 7.50 -1.71
CA GLU A 151 24.20 7.97 -0.67
C GLU A 151 23.89 9.42 -0.25
N GLY A 152 24.03 9.69 1.06
CA GLY A 152 23.82 11.03 1.61
C GLY A 152 22.35 11.47 1.61
N LYS A 153 22.13 12.78 1.51
CA LYS A 153 20.80 13.42 1.53
C LYS A 153 20.35 13.95 0.16
N THR A 154 20.99 13.55 -0.90
CA THR A 154 20.53 13.87 -2.25
C THR A 154 19.14 13.28 -2.46
N LEU A 155 18.20 14.09 -2.93
CA LEU A 155 16.82 13.67 -3.15
C LEU A 155 16.78 12.58 -4.24
N PRO A 156 16.29 11.36 -3.93
CA PRO A 156 16.23 10.30 -4.90
C PRO A 156 15.33 10.65 -6.08
N PRO A 157 15.75 10.39 -7.34
CA PRO A 157 14.93 10.69 -8.52
C PRO A 157 13.55 10.03 -8.48
N GLU A 158 13.45 8.82 -7.94
CA GLU A 158 12.18 8.11 -7.78
C GLU A 158 11.21 8.82 -6.84
N VAL A 159 11.70 9.47 -5.77
CA VAL A 159 10.87 10.28 -4.87
C VAL A 159 10.26 11.44 -5.64
N VAL A 160 11.06 12.16 -6.42
CA VAL A 160 10.58 13.27 -7.26
C VAL A 160 9.54 12.79 -8.27
N GLY A 161 9.79 11.66 -8.92
CA GLY A 161 8.84 11.07 -9.89
C GLY A 161 7.50 10.73 -9.28
N ILE A 162 7.51 10.10 -8.10
CA ILE A 162 6.30 9.75 -7.38
C ILE A 162 5.58 11.00 -6.88
N ALA A 163 6.31 11.96 -6.28
CA ALA A 163 5.75 13.21 -5.81
C ALA A 163 5.02 13.97 -6.93
N LYS A 164 5.62 14.08 -8.11
CA LYS A 164 5.00 14.74 -9.27
C LYS A 164 3.75 14.01 -9.79
N ARG A 165 3.73 12.69 -9.71
CA ARG A 165 2.55 11.89 -10.07
C ARG A 165 1.41 12.04 -9.07
N VAL A 166 1.71 12.01 -7.77
CA VAL A 166 0.70 12.12 -6.71
C VAL A 166 0.19 13.55 -6.57
N TRP A 167 1.08 14.53 -6.76
CA TRP A 167 0.85 15.96 -6.55
C TRP A 167 1.11 16.77 -7.83
N PRO A 168 0.43 16.49 -8.95
CA PRO A 168 0.77 17.08 -10.26
C PRO A 168 0.59 18.59 -10.30
N SER A 169 -0.29 19.13 -9.46
CA SER A 169 -0.67 20.54 -9.44
C SER A 169 -0.21 21.30 -8.20
N LEU A 170 0.38 20.64 -7.21
CA LEU A 170 0.79 21.28 -5.97
C LEU A 170 1.81 22.41 -6.25
N GLU A 171 1.47 23.62 -5.87
CA GLU A 171 2.35 24.79 -5.94
C GLU A 171 3.17 24.93 -4.66
N LYS A 172 2.48 24.92 -3.51
CA LYS A 172 3.10 25.03 -2.20
C LYS A 172 2.21 24.49 -1.10
N VAL A 173 2.83 24.18 0.03
CA VAL A 173 2.17 24.09 1.33
C VAL A 173 2.73 25.23 2.19
N GLU A 174 1.87 26.02 2.82
CA GLU A 174 2.28 27.16 3.65
C GLU A 174 1.70 27.07 5.04
N ALA A 175 2.49 27.47 6.04
CA ALA A 175 2.02 27.66 7.41
C ALA A 175 1.30 29.02 7.50
N VAL A 176 0.04 29.00 7.92
CA VAL A 176 -0.72 30.23 8.25
C VAL A 176 -0.38 30.66 9.68
N ASP A 177 -0.32 29.68 10.57
CA ASP A 177 0.17 29.78 11.94
C ASP A 177 0.74 28.42 12.39
N ARG A 178 1.09 28.30 13.70
CA ARG A 178 1.70 27.07 14.24
C ARG A 178 0.87 25.80 14.00
N TYR A 179 -0.46 25.92 13.89
CA TYR A 179 -1.38 24.77 13.78
C TYR A 179 -2.37 24.93 12.63
N THR A 180 -2.10 25.78 11.67
CA THR A 180 -2.92 25.96 10.47
C THR A 180 -2.05 25.94 9.23
N VAL A 181 -2.38 25.07 8.27
CA VAL A 181 -1.67 24.96 7.00
C VAL A 181 -2.61 25.10 5.82
N ARG A 182 -2.09 25.58 4.69
CA ARG A 182 -2.79 25.61 3.41
C ARG A 182 -2.02 24.83 2.37
N PHE A 183 -2.75 23.99 1.65
CA PHE A 183 -2.30 23.37 0.41
C PHE A 183 -2.82 24.23 -0.74
N VAL A 184 -1.92 24.73 -1.56
CA VAL A 184 -2.23 25.63 -2.69
C VAL A 184 -1.77 24.96 -3.98
N ASN A 185 -2.68 24.77 -4.92
CA ASN A 185 -2.38 24.21 -6.23
C ASN A 185 -2.28 25.32 -7.30
N ARG A 186 -1.51 25.07 -8.36
CA ARG A 186 -1.38 25.99 -9.51
C ARG A 186 -2.66 26.10 -10.32
N VAL A 187 -3.41 25.02 -10.43
CA VAL A 187 -4.68 24.93 -11.14
C VAL A 187 -5.74 24.34 -10.21
N PRO A 188 -7.04 24.50 -10.53
CA PRO A 188 -8.11 23.82 -9.80
C PRO A 188 -7.84 22.33 -9.66
N ASP A 189 -8.16 21.75 -8.50
CA ASP A 189 -8.03 20.31 -8.24
C ASP A 189 -9.20 19.85 -7.37
N VAL A 190 -10.10 19.12 -7.99
CA VAL A 190 -11.31 18.60 -7.33
C VAL A 190 -10.99 17.49 -6.32
N THR A 191 -9.78 16.90 -6.40
CA THR A 191 -9.38 15.74 -5.59
C THR A 191 -8.36 16.07 -4.50
N LEU A 192 -8.10 17.35 -4.24
CA LEU A 192 -7.03 17.78 -3.32
C LEU A 192 -7.15 17.15 -1.93
N GLU A 193 -8.35 17.09 -1.35
CA GLU A 193 -8.60 16.43 -0.06
C GLU A 193 -8.36 14.92 -0.12
N GLY A 194 -8.73 14.28 -1.25
CA GLY A 194 -8.46 12.88 -1.51
C GLY A 194 -6.96 12.58 -1.58
N ARG A 195 -6.17 13.47 -2.20
CA ARG A 195 -4.71 13.35 -2.24
C ARG A 195 -4.09 13.48 -0.85
N ILE A 196 -4.58 14.42 -0.03
CA ILE A 196 -4.13 14.60 1.37
C ILE A 196 -4.44 13.36 2.21
N ALA A 197 -5.52 12.63 1.92
CA ALA A 197 -5.88 11.38 2.58
C ALA A 197 -5.21 10.14 1.95
N GLY A 198 -4.52 10.30 0.83
CA GLY A 198 -3.90 9.22 0.07
C GLY A 198 -2.51 8.84 0.56
N ALA A 199 -1.93 7.85 -0.09
CA ALA A 199 -0.55 7.42 0.15
C ALA A 199 0.46 8.45 -0.40
N ALA A 200 1.66 8.50 0.19
CA ALA A 200 2.70 9.51 0.00
C ALA A 200 2.26 10.92 0.43
N SER A 201 1.37 10.97 1.44
CA SER A 201 0.89 12.20 2.07
C SER A 201 1.03 12.14 3.59
N GLU A 202 1.68 11.11 4.09
CA GLU A 202 1.96 10.88 5.51
C GLU A 202 2.96 11.90 6.03
N ILE A 203 2.68 12.45 7.21
CA ILE A 203 3.50 13.50 7.83
C ILE A 203 4.72 12.88 8.55
N ILE A 204 5.87 13.49 8.33
CA ILE A 204 7.14 13.08 8.94
C ILE A 204 7.73 14.18 9.82
N SER A 205 8.58 13.79 10.78
CA SER A 205 9.35 14.72 11.57
C SER A 205 10.45 15.36 10.73
N ARG A 206 10.39 16.70 10.58
CA ARG A 206 11.46 17.49 9.96
C ARG A 206 12.80 17.25 10.67
N ARG A 207 12.79 17.35 12.00
CA ARG A 207 14.00 17.15 12.80
C ARG A 207 14.55 15.73 12.64
N GLY A 208 13.69 14.72 12.76
CA GLY A 208 14.10 13.32 12.59
C GLY A 208 14.71 13.03 11.22
N PHE A 209 14.16 13.63 10.16
CA PHE A 209 14.72 13.55 8.82
C PHE A 209 16.08 14.25 8.71
N MET A 210 16.22 15.44 9.29
CA MET A 210 17.46 16.23 9.22
C MET A 210 18.59 15.61 10.04
N GLU A 211 18.30 14.89 11.12
CA GLU A 211 19.25 14.18 11.96
C GLU A 211 19.77 12.88 11.33
N ALA A 212 19.01 12.24 10.47
CA ALA A 212 19.44 11.07 9.72
C ALA A 212 20.64 11.42 8.80
N LYS A 213 21.64 10.56 8.73
CA LYS A 213 22.88 10.80 7.94
C LYS A 213 22.65 10.63 6.45
N SER A 214 21.68 9.81 6.07
CA SER A 214 21.39 9.48 4.67
C SER A 214 19.92 9.11 4.47
N TRP A 215 19.48 9.06 3.21
CA TRP A 215 18.18 8.51 2.86
C TRP A 215 18.03 7.03 3.25
N ILE A 216 19.11 6.26 3.22
CA ILE A 216 19.10 4.84 3.64
C ILE A 216 18.81 4.75 5.13
N GLU A 217 19.53 5.52 5.97
CA GLU A 217 19.29 5.55 7.42
C GLU A 217 17.88 6.00 7.75
N TRP A 218 17.43 7.11 7.13
CA TRP A 218 16.06 7.58 7.24
C TRP A 218 15.04 6.51 6.86
N SER A 219 15.22 5.89 5.70
CA SER A 219 14.29 4.90 5.15
C SER A 219 14.17 3.63 6.01
N ARG A 220 15.19 3.31 6.80
CA ARG A 220 15.20 2.15 7.71
C ARG A 220 14.62 2.45 9.08
N LYS A 221 14.67 3.71 9.52
CA LYS A 221 14.16 4.13 10.83
C LYS A 221 13.50 5.49 10.76
N PRO A 222 12.40 5.61 10.02
CA PRO A 222 11.67 6.88 9.90
C PRO A 222 11.07 7.31 11.24
N VAL A 223 10.95 8.62 11.42
CA VAL A 223 10.33 9.26 12.58
C VAL A 223 9.02 9.90 12.15
N ALA A 224 7.90 9.38 12.65
CA ALA A 224 6.54 9.81 12.32
C ALA A 224 5.68 9.86 13.59
N THR A 225 4.35 9.94 13.45
CA THR A 225 3.41 10.17 14.56
C THR A 225 2.63 8.92 14.98
N GLY A 226 2.71 7.84 14.21
CA GLY A 226 1.84 6.68 14.39
C GLY A 226 1.94 5.98 15.74
N PRO A 227 1.04 5.03 16.02
CA PRO A 227 0.95 4.35 17.32
C PRO A 227 2.18 3.46 17.65
N TYR A 228 3.01 3.14 16.67
CA TYR A 228 4.21 2.33 16.86
C TYR A 228 5.40 2.95 16.15
N LYS A 229 6.59 2.85 16.77
CA LYS A 229 7.86 3.36 16.26
C LYS A 229 8.81 2.24 15.91
N VAL A 230 9.62 2.43 14.88
CA VAL A 230 10.59 1.45 14.42
C VAL A 230 11.70 1.27 15.47
N ARG A 231 11.78 0.04 16.03
CA ARG A 231 12.92 -0.40 16.84
C ARG A 231 14.03 -0.95 15.96
N GLU A 232 13.67 -1.88 15.07
CA GLU A 232 14.61 -2.56 14.19
C GLU A 232 13.93 -2.92 12.87
N PHE A 233 14.64 -2.72 11.76
CA PHE A 233 14.24 -3.20 10.44
C PHE A 233 15.42 -3.93 9.78
N ARG A 234 15.24 -5.21 9.54
CA ARG A 234 16.12 -6.06 8.74
C ARG A 234 15.40 -6.44 7.46
N PRO A 235 15.73 -5.83 6.32
CA PRO A 235 15.13 -6.20 5.04
C PRO A 235 15.20 -7.71 4.81
N ASP A 236 14.10 -8.28 4.29
CA ASP A 236 13.93 -9.71 4.01
C ASP A 236 13.91 -10.66 5.24
N GLU A 237 14.04 -10.12 6.47
CA GLU A 237 13.97 -10.92 7.70
C GLU A 237 12.82 -10.49 8.60
N SER A 238 12.83 -9.23 9.05
CA SER A 238 11.86 -8.78 10.05
C SER A 238 11.78 -7.26 10.19
N LEU A 239 10.60 -6.81 10.68
CA LEU A 239 10.38 -5.46 11.18
C LEU A 239 9.86 -5.55 12.62
N VAL A 240 10.49 -4.86 13.55
CA VAL A 240 10.08 -4.80 14.95
C VAL A 240 9.71 -3.37 15.30
N LEU A 241 8.49 -3.19 15.77
CA LEU A 241 7.93 -1.92 16.17
C LEU A 241 7.61 -1.94 17.67
N ASP A 242 7.98 -0.89 18.39
CA ASP A 242 7.59 -0.68 19.79
C ASP A 242 6.48 0.33 19.91
N ALA A 243 5.64 0.19 20.91
CA ALA A 243 4.56 1.12 21.20
C ALA A 243 5.08 2.55 21.38
N HIS A 244 4.37 3.51 20.82
CA HIS A 244 4.52 4.92 21.07
C HIS A 244 3.58 5.32 22.22
N ASP A 245 4.06 5.26 23.45
CA ASP A 245 3.22 5.42 24.64
C ASP A 245 2.58 6.81 24.77
N GLU A 246 3.15 7.82 24.13
CA GLU A 246 2.61 9.18 24.05
C GLU A 246 1.76 9.43 22.78
N TYR A 247 1.30 8.34 22.13
CA TYR A 247 0.46 8.45 20.93
C TYR A 247 -0.83 9.23 21.22
N TRP A 248 -1.13 10.24 20.42
CA TRP A 248 -2.28 11.14 20.59
C TRP A 248 -3.64 10.42 20.57
N GLY A 249 -3.76 9.31 19.83
CA GLY A 249 -4.97 8.48 19.74
C GLY A 249 -5.12 7.48 20.89
N GLY A 250 -4.34 7.61 21.96
CA GLY A 250 -4.35 6.76 23.13
C GLY A 250 -3.26 5.69 23.11
N ARG A 251 -2.85 5.26 24.30
CA ARG A 251 -1.75 4.31 24.48
C ARG A 251 -2.01 3.02 23.70
N PRO A 252 -1.08 2.57 22.82
CA PRO A 252 -1.25 1.34 22.05
C PRO A 252 -1.41 0.10 22.93
N PRO A 253 -2.31 -0.84 22.57
CA PRO A 253 -2.61 -2.02 23.38
C PRO A 253 -1.53 -3.13 23.30
N ILE A 254 -0.63 -3.05 22.33
CA ILE A 254 0.46 -4.00 22.10
C ILE A 254 1.77 -3.31 22.47
N LYS A 255 2.65 -4.00 23.21
CA LYS A 255 3.98 -3.47 23.53
C LYS A 255 4.90 -3.50 22.35
N THR A 256 4.92 -4.61 21.63
CA THR A 256 5.80 -4.82 20.47
C THR A 256 5.06 -5.56 19.37
N LEU A 257 5.07 -5.00 18.16
CA LEU A 257 4.68 -5.68 16.92
C LEU A 257 5.93 -6.23 16.24
N ARG A 258 5.92 -7.51 15.90
CA ARG A 258 7.01 -8.18 15.19
C ARG A 258 6.50 -8.78 13.89
N PHE A 259 6.80 -8.17 12.76
CA PHE A 259 6.58 -8.76 11.44
C PHE A 259 7.78 -9.63 11.08
N VAL A 260 7.51 -10.88 10.74
CA VAL A 260 8.54 -11.89 10.39
C VAL A 260 8.34 -12.31 8.94
N VAL A 261 9.39 -12.24 8.15
CA VAL A 261 9.33 -12.67 6.75
C VAL A 261 9.39 -14.18 6.67
N VAL A 262 8.32 -14.78 6.20
CA VAL A 262 8.17 -16.22 5.96
C VAL A 262 7.54 -16.39 4.57
N PRO A 263 8.34 -16.49 3.50
CA PRO A 263 7.83 -16.47 2.13
C PRO A 263 6.83 -17.61 1.82
N GLU A 264 7.11 -18.81 2.35
CA GLU A 264 6.33 -19.99 2.05
C GLU A 264 5.01 -20.06 2.84
N VAL A 265 3.88 -20.19 2.13
CA VAL A 265 2.54 -20.26 2.70
C VAL A 265 2.40 -21.39 3.73
N ALA A 266 2.87 -22.60 3.38
CA ALA A 266 2.80 -23.76 4.26
C ALA A 266 3.54 -23.53 5.58
N SER A 267 4.71 -22.87 5.53
CA SER A 267 5.47 -22.52 6.73
C SER A 267 4.74 -21.49 7.61
N ARG A 268 4.08 -20.49 7.00
CA ARG A 268 3.24 -19.54 7.77
C ARG A 268 2.09 -20.27 8.47
N ILE A 269 1.37 -21.12 7.76
CA ILE A 269 0.24 -21.89 8.32
C ILE A 269 0.71 -22.81 9.46
N ASN A 270 1.78 -23.56 9.25
CA ASN A 270 2.34 -24.45 10.27
C ASN A 270 2.79 -23.67 11.52
N GLY A 271 3.45 -22.53 11.36
CA GLY A 271 3.87 -21.66 12.46
C GLY A 271 2.68 -21.08 13.23
N LEU A 272 1.57 -20.71 12.57
CA LEU A 272 0.33 -20.30 13.24
C LEU A 272 -0.24 -21.45 14.09
N LEU A 273 -0.35 -22.65 13.49
CA LEU A 273 -0.91 -23.84 14.17
C LEU A 273 -0.02 -24.29 15.34
N ALA A 274 1.29 -24.12 15.25
CA ALA A 274 2.26 -24.38 16.34
C ALA A 274 2.27 -23.29 17.42
N GLY A 275 1.62 -22.13 17.18
CA GLY A 275 1.58 -21.02 18.13
C GLY A 275 2.80 -20.08 18.06
N GLU A 276 3.65 -20.20 17.05
CA GLU A 276 4.80 -19.31 16.82
C GLU A 276 4.34 -17.89 16.43
N TYR A 277 3.24 -17.81 15.67
CA TYR A 277 2.66 -16.56 15.18
C TYR A 277 1.26 -16.35 15.75
N HIS A 278 0.94 -15.08 16.00
CA HIS A 278 -0.40 -14.63 16.39
C HIS A 278 -1.28 -14.36 15.16
N PHE A 279 -0.65 -13.92 14.08
CA PHE A 279 -1.25 -13.64 12.78
C PHE A 279 -0.39 -14.22 11.67
N ILE A 280 -1.04 -14.63 10.58
CA ILE A 280 -0.38 -14.86 9.29
C ILE A 280 -1.16 -14.14 8.18
N CYS A 281 -0.45 -13.48 7.27
CA CYS A 281 -1.05 -12.75 6.15
C CYS A 281 -1.04 -13.58 4.87
N ASP A 282 -1.89 -13.17 3.91
CA ASP A 282 -1.98 -13.72 2.56
C ASP A 282 -2.28 -15.22 2.56
N VAL A 283 -3.27 -15.61 3.35
CA VAL A 283 -3.79 -16.99 3.38
C VAL A 283 -4.48 -17.28 2.04
N PRO A 284 -4.10 -18.34 1.32
CA PRO A 284 -4.81 -18.71 0.11
C PRO A 284 -6.26 -19.10 0.38
N PRO A 285 -7.19 -18.82 -0.53
CA PRO A 285 -8.63 -19.06 -0.33
C PRO A 285 -8.99 -20.51 -0.02
N ASP A 286 -8.26 -21.47 -0.60
CA ASP A 286 -8.44 -22.91 -0.37
C ASP A 286 -8.01 -23.36 1.03
N GLN A 287 -7.15 -22.59 1.71
CA GLN A 287 -6.68 -22.88 3.06
C GLN A 287 -7.56 -22.30 4.17
N VAL A 288 -8.45 -21.36 3.83
CA VAL A 288 -9.30 -20.65 4.82
C VAL A 288 -10.11 -21.64 5.63
N THR A 289 -10.85 -22.52 4.97
CA THR A 289 -11.72 -23.51 5.67
C THR A 289 -10.91 -24.47 6.54
N THR A 290 -9.73 -24.90 6.07
CA THR A 290 -8.84 -25.79 6.82
C THR A 290 -8.36 -25.14 8.13
N ILE A 291 -8.00 -23.86 8.09
CA ILE A 291 -7.59 -23.13 9.30
C ILE A 291 -8.75 -22.95 10.26
N GLU A 292 -9.95 -22.61 9.76
CA GLU A 292 -11.14 -22.35 10.58
C GLU A 292 -11.73 -23.63 11.22
N GLN A 293 -11.42 -24.83 10.72
CA GLN A 293 -11.74 -26.09 11.36
C GLN A 293 -11.06 -26.23 12.73
N ASN A 294 -9.92 -25.55 12.96
CA ASN A 294 -9.31 -25.52 14.28
C ASN A 294 -9.96 -24.40 15.12
N PRO A 295 -10.62 -24.73 16.26
CA PRO A 295 -11.40 -23.78 17.05
C PRO A 295 -10.56 -22.64 17.66
N LYS A 296 -9.22 -22.73 17.64
CA LYS A 296 -8.31 -21.71 18.17
C LYS A 296 -8.04 -20.57 17.19
N PHE A 297 -8.41 -20.72 15.92
CA PHE A 297 -8.08 -19.75 14.87
C PHE A 297 -9.33 -19.29 14.12
N GLU A 298 -9.23 -18.14 13.51
CA GLU A 298 -10.21 -17.59 12.57
C GLU A 298 -9.51 -16.82 11.45
N VAL A 299 -10.20 -16.65 10.33
CA VAL A 299 -9.70 -15.88 9.19
C VAL A 299 -10.53 -14.63 9.02
N GLN A 300 -9.86 -13.48 8.95
CA GLN A 300 -10.43 -12.17 8.69
C GLN A 300 -9.99 -11.66 7.32
N GLY A 301 -10.79 -10.83 6.66
CA GLY A 301 -10.47 -10.21 5.39
C GLY A 301 -11.58 -10.36 4.37
N GLY A 302 -11.25 -10.17 3.12
CA GLY A 302 -12.16 -10.17 1.98
C GLY A 302 -11.69 -9.21 0.90
N LEU A 303 -12.64 -8.65 0.15
CA LEU A 303 -12.36 -7.72 -0.96
C LEU A 303 -11.66 -6.45 -0.47
N VAL A 304 -10.65 -6.02 -1.23
CA VAL A 304 -9.93 -4.77 -0.99
C VAL A 304 -10.06 -3.84 -2.21
N THR A 305 -9.72 -2.56 -2.04
CA THR A 305 -9.76 -1.54 -3.11
C THR A 305 -8.61 -1.72 -4.11
N ASN A 306 -8.47 -2.93 -4.64
CA ASN A 306 -7.44 -3.30 -5.61
C ASN A 306 -8.02 -4.30 -6.61
N HIS A 307 -7.62 -4.21 -7.87
CA HIS A 307 -7.95 -5.18 -8.91
C HIS A 307 -6.69 -5.84 -9.45
N ARG A 308 -6.74 -7.16 -9.64
CA ARG A 308 -5.75 -7.90 -10.41
C ARG A 308 -5.95 -7.61 -11.89
N ILE A 309 -4.88 -7.27 -12.57
CA ILE A 309 -4.88 -6.93 -13.99
C ILE A 309 -3.68 -7.59 -14.68
N THR A 310 -3.75 -7.75 -16.00
CA THR A 310 -2.55 -7.89 -16.84
C THR A 310 -2.38 -6.62 -17.64
N VAL A 311 -1.15 -6.13 -17.74
CA VAL A 311 -0.80 -4.88 -18.44
C VAL A 311 -0.13 -5.21 -19.76
N PHE A 312 -0.43 -4.43 -20.80
CA PHE A 312 0.10 -4.60 -22.14
C PHE A 312 1.16 -3.55 -22.46
N ASP A 313 2.31 -3.99 -22.99
CA ASP A 313 3.23 -3.11 -23.70
C ASP A 313 2.84 -3.06 -25.18
N LYS A 314 2.12 -2.01 -25.56
CA LYS A 314 1.63 -1.87 -26.94
C LYS A 314 2.72 -1.63 -27.97
N HIS A 315 3.96 -1.40 -27.55
CA HIS A 315 5.11 -1.25 -28.44
C HIS A 315 5.78 -2.58 -28.80
N HIS A 316 5.41 -3.67 -28.09
CA HIS A 316 5.85 -5.00 -28.48
C HIS A 316 5.22 -5.40 -29.81
N LYS A 317 6.05 -5.94 -30.76
CA LYS A 317 5.68 -6.23 -32.15
C LYS A 317 4.36 -7.00 -32.32
N GLN A 318 4.04 -7.92 -31.39
CA GLN A 318 2.80 -8.72 -31.42
C GLN A 318 1.60 -8.00 -30.79
N LEU A 319 1.80 -6.90 -30.07
CA LEU A 319 0.76 -6.16 -29.35
C LEU A 319 0.51 -4.76 -29.92
N VAL A 320 1.22 -4.36 -30.99
CA VAL A 320 1.00 -3.06 -31.68
C VAL A 320 -0.45 -2.95 -32.16
N ASP A 321 -0.98 -3.99 -32.77
CA ASP A 321 -2.37 -4.04 -33.22
C ASP A 321 -3.31 -4.20 -32.03
N PRO A 322 -4.23 -3.23 -31.75
CA PRO A 322 -5.15 -3.31 -30.63
C PRO A 322 -6.07 -4.53 -30.67
N ARG A 323 -6.34 -5.08 -31.86
CA ARG A 323 -7.17 -6.29 -32.04
C ARG A 323 -6.56 -7.51 -31.38
N VAL A 324 -5.22 -7.63 -31.32
CA VAL A 324 -4.56 -8.71 -30.58
C VAL A 324 -4.79 -8.55 -29.08
N ARG A 325 -4.66 -7.33 -28.55
CA ARG A 325 -4.94 -7.05 -27.12
C ARG A 325 -6.42 -7.25 -26.76
N GLN A 326 -7.33 -6.90 -27.68
CA GLN A 326 -8.76 -7.20 -27.54
C GLN A 326 -9.01 -8.72 -27.54
N ALA A 327 -8.35 -9.48 -28.42
CA ALA A 327 -8.45 -10.93 -28.45
C ALA A 327 -7.97 -11.57 -27.14
N ILE A 328 -6.84 -11.10 -26.59
CA ILE A 328 -6.34 -11.50 -25.26
C ILE A 328 -7.42 -11.27 -24.20
N THR A 329 -8.07 -10.12 -24.23
CA THR A 329 -9.10 -9.74 -23.25
C THR A 329 -10.37 -10.58 -23.37
N HIS A 330 -10.86 -10.84 -24.61
CA HIS A 330 -12.08 -11.64 -24.86
C HIS A 330 -11.90 -13.15 -24.65
N SER A 331 -10.69 -13.65 -24.60
CA SER A 331 -10.40 -15.07 -24.35
C SER A 331 -10.35 -15.46 -22.88
N ILE A 332 -10.52 -14.51 -21.94
CA ILE A 332 -10.42 -14.77 -20.49
C ILE A 332 -11.80 -15.05 -19.90
N ASP A 333 -12.01 -16.30 -19.45
CA ASP A 333 -13.13 -16.65 -18.56
C ASP A 333 -12.78 -16.26 -17.12
N ARG A 334 -13.17 -15.06 -16.74
CA ARG A 334 -12.88 -14.50 -15.42
C ARG A 334 -13.61 -15.21 -14.30
N GLN A 335 -14.84 -15.70 -14.59
CA GLN A 335 -15.61 -16.44 -13.60
C GLN A 335 -14.95 -17.76 -13.26
N ALA A 336 -14.41 -18.47 -14.26
CA ALA A 336 -13.65 -19.69 -14.04
C ALA A 336 -12.41 -19.47 -13.15
N ILE A 337 -11.74 -18.31 -13.26
CA ILE A 337 -10.64 -17.94 -12.35
C ILE A 337 -11.16 -17.75 -10.91
N VAL A 338 -12.27 -17.03 -10.74
CA VAL A 338 -12.89 -16.80 -9.43
C VAL A 338 -13.30 -18.12 -8.77
N ASP A 339 -13.92 -19.00 -9.52
CA ASP A 339 -14.44 -20.27 -8.99
C ASP A 339 -13.31 -21.25 -8.67
N SER A 340 -12.33 -21.40 -9.56
CA SER A 340 -11.27 -22.41 -9.43
C SER A 340 -10.15 -22.02 -8.46
N LEU A 341 -9.70 -20.77 -8.48
CA LEU A 341 -8.56 -20.32 -7.68
C LEU A 341 -8.97 -19.58 -6.40
N TRP A 342 -10.18 -19.04 -6.37
CA TRP A 342 -10.63 -18.21 -5.25
C TRP A 342 -11.79 -18.81 -4.46
N ALA A 343 -12.27 -19.99 -4.87
CA ALA A 343 -13.42 -20.67 -4.23
C ALA A 343 -14.62 -19.71 -4.04
N GLY A 344 -14.88 -18.82 -4.99
CA GLY A 344 -15.93 -17.80 -4.93
C GLY A 344 -15.68 -16.68 -3.91
N ARG A 345 -14.49 -16.60 -3.28
CA ARG A 345 -14.18 -15.59 -2.24
C ARG A 345 -13.70 -14.24 -2.80
N THR A 346 -13.71 -14.09 -4.10
CA THR A 346 -13.57 -12.82 -4.82
C THR A 346 -14.66 -12.69 -5.88
N ARG A 347 -14.59 -11.66 -6.72
CA ARG A 347 -15.58 -11.44 -7.79
C ARG A 347 -14.93 -10.84 -9.04
N VAL A 348 -15.63 -10.95 -10.15
CA VAL A 348 -15.34 -10.17 -11.36
C VAL A 348 -15.86 -8.75 -11.15
N PRO A 349 -15.01 -7.71 -11.16
CA PRO A 349 -15.48 -6.35 -10.97
C PRO A 349 -16.07 -5.75 -12.25
N PRO A 350 -16.86 -4.68 -12.14
CA PRO A 350 -17.42 -3.98 -13.31
C PRO A 350 -16.39 -3.01 -13.93
N GLY A 351 -15.28 -3.54 -14.47
CA GLY A 351 -14.18 -2.73 -15.02
C GLY A 351 -13.20 -2.19 -13.98
N LEU A 352 -12.33 -1.25 -14.40
CA LEU A 352 -11.35 -0.59 -13.51
C LEU A 352 -12.03 0.52 -12.70
N GLN A 353 -12.96 0.13 -11.87
CA GLN A 353 -13.67 1.01 -10.95
C GLN A 353 -14.11 0.26 -9.70
N TRP A 354 -14.48 1.01 -8.66
CA TRP A 354 -14.95 0.48 -7.39
C TRP A 354 -16.18 1.24 -6.93
N GLU A 355 -17.10 0.58 -6.24
CA GLU A 355 -18.25 1.21 -5.59
C GLU A 355 -17.81 2.28 -4.57
N PHE A 356 -16.59 2.22 -4.10
CA PHE A 356 -15.91 3.22 -3.30
C PHE A 356 -15.85 4.61 -3.97
N TYR A 357 -15.98 4.69 -5.32
CA TYR A 357 -16.06 5.97 -6.05
C TYR A 357 -17.40 6.70 -5.88
N ASP A 358 -18.39 6.06 -5.25
CA ASP A 358 -19.70 6.65 -4.99
C ASP A 358 -20.30 7.30 -6.25
N LYS A 359 -20.52 8.61 -6.26
CA LYS A 359 -21.12 9.34 -7.37
C LYS A 359 -20.38 9.21 -8.71
N MET A 360 -19.09 8.92 -8.67
CA MET A 360 -18.27 8.73 -9.88
C MET A 360 -18.36 7.31 -10.45
N PHE A 361 -18.94 6.36 -9.74
CA PHE A 361 -19.12 4.99 -10.21
C PHE A 361 -20.03 4.95 -11.47
N ILE A 362 -19.62 4.18 -12.50
CA ILE A 362 -20.38 4.01 -13.74
C ILE A 362 -21.26 2.77 -13.62
N GLU A 363 -22.52 2.97 -13.32
CA GLU A 363 -23.50 1.89 -13.23
C GLU A 363 -23.68 1.20 -14.58
N GLY A 364 -23.84 -0.13 -14.55
CA GLY A 364 -24.02 -0.94 -15.75
C GLY A 364 -22.76 -1.13 -16.62
N TRP A 365 -21.60 -0.57 -16.23
CA TRP A 365 -20.34 -0.88 -16.89
C TRP A 365 -19.91 -2.32 -16.56
N THR A 366 -19.33 -3.01 -17.53
CA THR A 366 -18.81 -4.38 -17.37
C THR A 366 -17.47 -4.52 -18.07
N VAL A 367 -16.62 -5.39 -17.55
CA VAL A 367 -15.44 -5.85 -18.30
C VAL A 367 -15.85 -6.46 -19.64
N PRO A 368 -14.97 -6.46 -20.66
CA PRO A 368 -15.23 -7.17 -21.91
C PRO A 368 -15.61 -8.63 -21.66
N ALA A 369 -16.69 -9.08 -22.29
CA ALA A 369 -17.22 -10.44 -22.10
C ALA A 369 -16.24 -11.52 -22.57
N PHE A 370 -16.29 -12.68 -21.94
CA PHE A 370 -15.66 -13.89 -22.43
C PHE A 370 -16.34 -14.31 -23.75
N ASP A 371 -15.60 -14.22 -24.84
CA ASP A 371 -16.06 -14.55 -26.20
C ASP A 371 -14.90 -15.11 -27.03
N PRO A 372 -14.63 -16.42 -26.93
CA PRO A 372 -13.56 -17.06 -27.69
C PRO A 372 -13.76 -17.02 -29.21
N ALA A 373 -15.00 -16.91 -29.70
CA ALA A 373 -15.27 -16.80 -31.13
C ALA A 373 -14.82 -15.44 -31.66
N LYS A 374 -15.17 -14.37 -30.96
CA LYS A 374 -14.71 -13.00 -31.24
C LYS A 374 -13.19 -12.88 -31.11
N ALA A 375 -12.58 -13.51 -30.10
CA ALA A 375 -11.12 -13.52 -29.97
C ALA A 375 -10.43 -14.11 -31.21
N ARG A 376 -10.91 -15.26 -31.71
CA ARG A 376 -10.39 -15.86 -32.94
C ARG A 376 -10.62 -15.00 -34.18
N GLU A 377 -11.76 -14.32 -34.27
CA GLU A 377 -12.06 -13.37 -35.35
C GLU A 377 -11.06 -12.20 -35.35
N LEU A 378 -10.84 -11.58 -34.19
CA LEU A 378 -9.89 -10.49 -34.00
C LEU A 378 -8.46 -10.89 -34.37
N LEU A 379 -8.00 -12.09 -33.99
CA LEU A 379 -6.68 -12.59 -34.35
C LEU A 379 -6.53 -12.79 -35.87
N ARG A 380 -7.56 -13.31 -36.53
CA ARG A 380 -7.58 -13.42 -38.01
C ARG A 380 -7.54 -12.03 -38.65
N ALA A 381 -8.37 -11.09 -38.17
CA ALA A 381 -8.40 -9.72 -38.69
C ALA A 381 -7.07 -8.98 -38.47
N ALA A 382 -6.36 -9.24 -37.38
CA ALA A 382 -5.04 -8.73 -37.09
C ALA A 382 -3.91 -9.46 -37.84
N ASN A 383 -4.24 -10.52 -38.60
CA ASN A 383 -3.28 -11.38 -39.29
C ASN A 383 -2.19 -11.97 -38.34
N TYR A 384 -2.56 -12.27 -37.10
CA TYR A 384 -1.65 -12.86 -36.12
C TYR A 384 -1.17 -14.25 -36.58
N LYS A 385 0.16 -14.50 -36.53
CA LYS A 385 0.78 -15.70 -37.09
C LYS A 385 1.16 -16.76 -36.05
N GLY A 386 0.84 -16.54 -34.77
CA GLY A 386 1.23 -17.47 -33.70
C GLY A 386 2.64 -17.22 -33.16
N ASP A 387 3.23 -16.07 -33.44
CA ASP A 387 4.50 -15.69 -32.83
C ASP A 387 4.41 -15.57 -31.31
N PRO A 388 5.50 -15.89 -30.58
CA PRO A 388 5.50 -15.86 -29.12
C PRO A 388 5.23 -14.46 -28.57
N ILE A 389 4.42 -14.41 -27.51
CA ILE A 389 4.12 -13.23 -26.71
C ILE A 389 4.61 -13.52 -25.28
N PRO A 390 5.68 -12.87 -24.80
CA PRO A 390 6.14 -13.03 -23.41
C PRO A 390 5.12 -12.52 -22.38
N PHE A 391 4.94 -13.29 -21.32
CA PHE A 391 4.14 -12.93 -20.15
C PHE A 391 5.00 -12.99 -18.89
N ARG A 392 5.42 -11.81 -18.38
CA ARG A 392 6.30 -11.70 -17.22
C ARG A 392 5.53 -11.78 -15.91
N VAL A 393 5.97 -12.70 -15.04
CA VAL A 393 5.31 -13.04 -13.77
C VAL A 393 6.35 -13.20 -12.68
N LEU A 394 6.06 -12.70 -11.46
CA LEU A 394 6.81 -13.05 -10.26
C LEU A 394 6.30 -14.38 -9.68
N ASN A 395 7.09 -15.00 -8.82
CA ASN A 395 6.72 -16.31 -8.27
C ASN A 395 5.63 -16.23 -7.20
N ASN A 396 5.73 -15.31 -6.25
CA ASN A 396 4.93 -15.36 -5.02
C ASN A 396 4.55 -13.98 -4.45
N TYR A 397 4.46 -12.96 -5.29
CA TYR A 397 4.07 -11.62 -4.81
C TYR A 397 2.57 -11.50 -4.56
N TYR A 398 1.74 -12.06 -5.44
CA TYR A 398 0.28 -12.10 -5.28
C TYR A 398 -0.20 -13.51 -4.90
N THR A 399 -1.27 -13.59 -4.13
CA THR A 399 -1.95 -14.85 -3.87
C THR A 399 -2.37 -15.51 -5.18
N ASN A 400 -2.10 -16.79 -5.32
CA ASN A 400 -2.38 -17.62 -6.53
C ASN A 400 -1.76 -17.09 -7.83
N GLN A 401 -0.66 -16.36 -7.76
CA GLN A 401 -0.05 -15.68 -8.91
C GLN A 401 0.30 -16.63 -10.06
N VAL A 402 1.06 -17.67 -9.77
CA VAL A 402 1.52 -18.62 -10.78
C VAL A 402 0.34 -19.43 -11.34
N GLY A 403 -0.57 -19.88 -10.48
CA GLY A 403 -1.78 -20.59 -10.91
C GLY A 403 -2.66 -19.75 -11.83
N THR A 404 -2.83 -18.46 -11.52
CA THR A 404 -3.54 -17.51 -12.39
C THR A 404 -2.86 -17.38 -13.75
N ALA A 405 -1.52 -17.24 -13.78
CA ALA A 405 -0.77 -17.13 -15.03
C ALA A 405 -0.91 -18.38 -15.90
N GLN A 406 -0.86 -19.57 -15.30
CA GLN A 406 -1.03 -20.85 -16.00
C GLN A 406 -2.42 -20.98 -16.63
N ILE A 407 -3.49 -20.68 -15.87
CA ILE A 407 -4.86 -20.71 -16.39
C ILE A 407 -5.03 -19.70 -17.53
N LEU A 408 -4.50 -18.49 -17.41
CA LEU A 408 -4.57 -17.49 -18.48
C LEU A 408 -3.88 -17.99 -19.76
N VAL A 409 -2.71 -18.59 -19.67
CA VAL A 409 -1.99 -19.12 -20.83
C VAL A 409 -2.79 -20.22 -21.53
N GLU A 410 -3.44 -21.11 -20.78
CA GLU A 410 -4.30 -22.15 -21.38
C GLU A 410 -5.54 -21.54 -22.08
N MET A 411 -6.18 -20.53 -21.47
CA MET A 411 -7.28 -19.80 -22.10
C MET A 411 -6.84 -19.12 -23.40
N TRP A 412 -5.69 -18.45 -23.40
CA TRP A 412 -5.13 -17.79 -24.58
C TRP A 412 -4.75 -18.80 -25.68
N ARG A 413 -4.14 -19.92 -25.30
CA ARG A 413 -3.81 -21.02 -26.23
C ARG A 413 -5.05 -21.58 -26.91
N SER A 414 -6.18 -21.68 -26.20
CA SER A 414 -7.44 -22.23 -26.74
C SER A 414 -8.01 -21.46 -27.92
N VAL A 415 -7.64 -20.17 -28.05
CA VAL A 415 -8.06 -19.31 -29.17
C VAL A 415 -6.98 -19.10 -30.23
N GLY A 416 -5.77 -19.68 -30.03
CA GLY A 416 -4.65 -19.61 -30.97
C GLY A 416 -3.58 -18.57 -30.63
N LEU A 417 -3.62 -17.97 -29.44
CA LEU A 417 -2.55 -17.11 -28.94
C LEU A 417 -1.38 -17.96 -28.42
N ASN A 418 -0.16 -17.58 -28.75
CA ASN A 418 1.07 -18.23 -28.28
C ASN A 418 1.72 -17.40 -27.17
N VAL A 419 1.09 -17.39 -25.99
CA VAL A 419 1.63 -16.67 -24.82
C VAL A 419 2.51 -17.60 -24.00
N GLN A 420 3.69 -17.11 -23.60
CA GLN A 420 4.69 -17.87 -22.86
C GLN A 420 5.03 -17.18 -21.53
N ILE A 421 4.92 -17.92 -20.42
CA ILE A 421 5.27 -17.39 -19.10
C ILE A 421 6.79 -17.21 -19.00
N GLU A 422 7.20 -16.00 -18.63
CA GLU A 422 8.57 -15.69 -18.24
C GLU A 422 8.61 -15.39 -16.73
N MET A 423 9.11 -16.33 -15.95
CA MET A 423 9.32 -16.12 -14.52
C MET A 423 10.43 -15.10 -14.30
N ARG A 424 10.19 -14.13 -13.42
CA ARG A 424 11.12 -13.09 -13.03
C ARG A 424 11.30 -13.07 -11.51
N GLU A 425 12.48 -12.67 -11.05
CA GLU A 425 12.83 -12.71 -9.62
C GLU A 425 12.37 -11.45 -8.88
N ASN A 426 12.30 -10.31 -9.58
CA ASN A 426 12.01 -9.02 -8.98
C ASN A 426 11.32 -8.06 -9.96
N TRP A 427 10.82 -6.95 -9.41
CA TRP A 427 10.11 -5.93 -10.19
C TRP A 427 10.98 -5.23 -11.23
N GLN A 428 12.29 -5.09 -11.00
CA GLN A 428 13.18 -4.50 -11.98
C GLN A 428 13.19 -5.32 -13.27
N GLN A 429 13.27 -6.64 -13.18
CA GLN A 429 13.20 -7.55 -14.32
C GLN A 429 11.82 -7.54 -15.00
N ILE A 430 10.73 -7.35 -14.23
CA ILE A 430 9.37 -7.20 -14.79
C ILE A 430 9.29 -5.97 -15.69
N PHE A 431 9.84 -4.83 -15.25
CA PHE A 431 9.75 -3.55 -15.97
C PHE A 431 10.84 -3.35 -17.02
N GLU A 432 11.87 -4.19 -17.07
CA GLU A 432 12.98 -4.04 -17.99
C GLU A 432 12.51 -3.87 -19.45
N ASN A 433 12.85 -2.74 -20.05
CA ASN A 433 12.53 -2.46 -21.46
C ASN A 433 13.69 -2.90 -22.37
N ASN A 434 13.72 -4.19 -22.68
CA ASN A 434 14.72 -4.84 -23.53
C ASN A 434 14.16 -5.26 -24.90
N GLY A 435 13.02 -4.69 -25.31
CA GLY A 435 12.33 -5.03 -26.57
C GLY A 435 11.55 -6.35 -26.54
N GLN A 436 11.59 -7.10 -25.41
CA GLN A 436 10.87 -8.37 -25.22
C GLN A 436 9.72 -8.25 -24.23
N ARG A 437 9.52 -7.07 -23.60
CA ARG A 437 8.39 -6.85 -22.68
C ARG A 437 7.10 -6.77 -23.48
N ALA A 438 6.13 -7.65 -23.17
CA ALA A 438 4.84 -7.70 -23.86
C ALA A 438 3.66 -7.65 -22.89
N ILE A 439 3.47 -8.70 -22.11
CA ILE A 439 2.45 -8.76 -21.06
C ILE A 439 3.16 -8.86 -19.71
N ARG A 440 2.64 -8.17 -18.71
CA ARG A 440 3.06 -8.36 -17.32
C ARG A 440 1.87 -8.50 -16.39
N ASP A 441 2.05 -9.29 -15.36
CA ASP A 441 1.13 -9.42 -14.25
C ASP A 441 1.22 -8.20 -13.34
N TRP A 442 0.07 -7.65 -12.92
CA TRP A 442 0.00 -6.43 -12.12
C TRP A 442 -1.28 -6.32 -11.30
N SER A 443 -1.36 -5.26 -10.52
CA SER A 443 -2.60 -4.82 -9.87
C SER A 443 -2.74 -3.30 -9.91
N ASN A 444 -3.98 -2.82 -9.77
CA ASN A 444 -4.29 -1.40 -9.66
C ASN A 444 -5.17 -1.16 -8.44
N SER A 445 -4.78 -0.20 -7.60
CA SER A 445 -5.51 0.21 -6.40
C SER A 445 -6.19 1.56 -6.59
N ALA A 446 -7.32 1.76 -5.91
CA ALA A 446 -7.90 3.08 -5.70
C ALA A 446 -7.30 3.70 -4.43
N GLY A 447 -6.50 4.76 -4.58
CA GLY A 447 -5.85 5.45 -3.46
C GLY A 447 -6.79 6.33 -2.65
N PHE A 448 -7.84 6.87 -3.28
CA PHE A 448 -8.92 7.66 -2.68
C PHE A 448 -10.20 7.51 -3.53
N SER A 449 -11.33 8.00 -3.02
CA SER A 449 -12.66 7.77 -3.61
C SER A 449 -12.93 8.58 -4.89
N ASP A 450 -11.98 8.53 -5.83
CA ASP A 450 -12.12 9.16 -7.14
C ASP A 450 -11.32 8.39 -8.20
N PRO A 451 -11.84 8.26 -9.44
CA PRO A 451 -11.16 7.58 -10.55
C PRO A 451 -9.75 8.10 -10.86
N ILE A 452 -9.46 9.38 -10.61
CA ILE A 452 -8.12 9.95 -10.78
C ILE A 452 -7.08 9.14 -10.03
N SER A 453 -7.41 8.62 -8.84
CA SER A 453 -6.49 7.86 -8.01
C SER A 453 -6.02 6.53 -8.63
N SER A 454 -6.75 6.00 -9.59
CA SER A 454 -6.44 4.74 -10.26
C SER A 454 -6.19 4.93 -11.76
N ILE A 455 -7.21 5.31 -12.54
CA ILE A 455 -7.10 5.29 -14.01
C ILE A 455 -6.11 6.36 -14.52
N VAL A 456 -6.13 7.57 -13.96
CA VAL A 456 -5.16 8.62 -14.31
C VAL A 456 -3.78 8.30 -13.73
N GLY A 457 -3.71 7.87 -12.48
CA GLY A 457 -2.46 7.48 -11.81
C GLY A 457 -1.74 6.31 -12.48
N GLN A 458 -2.45 5.46 -13.21
CA GLN A 458 -1.91 4.31 -13.94
C GLN A 458 -1.69 4.61 -15.44
N HIS A 459 -2.64 5.24 -16.11
CA HIS A 459 -2.71 5.34 -17.56
C HIS A 459 -2.65 6.79 -18.10
N GLY A 460 -2.75 7.80 -17.25
CA GLY A 460 -2.63 9.22 -17.63
C GLY A 460 -1.19 9.64 -17.95
N PRO A 461 -0.96 10.93 -18.29
CA PRO A 461 0.33 11.45 -18.77
C PRO A 461 1.51 11.22 -17.81
N GLN A 462 1.27 11.28 -16.49
CA GLN A 462 2.24 10.98 -15.45
C GLN A 462 2.02 9.58 -14.85
N GLY A 463 1.11 8.81 -15.45
CA GLY A 463 0.75 7.47 -14.99
C GLY A 463 1.89 6.47 -15.17
N GLN A 464 1.86 5.43 -14.36
CA GLN A 464 2.91 4.42 -14.31
C GLN A 464 3.21 3.82 -15.69
N GLN A 465 2.17 3.48 -16.46
CA GLN A 465 2.33 2.79 -17.74
C GLN A 465 2.96 3.68 -18.82
N GLN A 466 2.64 4.97 -18.81
CA GLN A 466 3.30 5.93 -19.72
C GLN A 466 4.75 6.19 -19.30
N GLN A 467 5.01 6.32 -18.01
CA GLN A 467 6.38 6.49 -17.50
C GLN A 467 7.26 5.26 -17.78
N SER A 468 6.66 4.07 -17.76
CA SER A 468 7.34 2.82 -18.14
C SER A 468 7.41 2.61 -19.66
N GLN A 469 6.91 3.56 -20.48
CA GLN A 469 6.89 3.46 -21.93
C GLN A 469 6.19 2.19 -22.45
N GLU A 470 5.07 1.82 -21.83
CA GLU A 470 4.29 0.64 -22.22
C GLU A 470 3.08 1.01 -23.07
N TRP A 471 2.45 2.14 -22.75
CA TRP A 471 1.21 2.56 -23.41
C TRP A 471 1.03 4.07 -23.31
N THR A 472 0.49 4.68 -24.36
CA THR A 472 0.05 6.08 -24.39
C THR A 472 -1.11 6.24 -25.36
N ASN A 473 -1.99 7.19 -25.08
CA ASN A 473 -3.12 7.54 -25.94
C ASN A 473 -3.39 9.04 -25.80
N VAL A 474 -3.50 9.74 -26.94
CA VAL A 474 -3.63 11.20 -26.96
C VAL A 474 -4.95 11.66 -26.33
N GLU A 475 -6.07 10.99 -26.65
CA GLU A 475 -7.38 11.31 -26.08
C GLU A 475 -7.39 11.06 -24.57
N MET A 476 -6.81 9.94 -24.11
CA MET A 476 -6.65 9.64 -22.69
C MET A 476 -5.87 10.73 -21.95
N ASN A 477 -4.83 11.28 -22.54
CA ASN A 477 -4.04 12.37 -21.96
C ASN A 477 -4.86 13.65 -21.81
N THR A 478 -5.65 14.00 -22.84
CA THR A 478 -6.54 15.16 -22.83
C THR A 478 -7.63 15.01 -21.75
N LEU A 479 -8.28 13.85 -21.70
CA LEU A 479 -9.31 13.55 -20.70
C LEU A 479 -8.74 13.56 -19.27
N SER A 480 -7.53 13.03 -19.08
CA SER A 480 -6.87 13.04 -17.77
C SER A 480 -6.66 14.45 -17.24
N ALA A 481 -6.12 15.34 -18.08
CA ALA A 481 -5.89 16.74 -17.70
C ALA A 481 -7.20 17.49 -17.40
N ALA A 482 -8.22 17.28 -18.24
CA ALA A 482 -9.53 17.91 -18.05
C ALA A 482 -10.24 17.41 -16.79
N MET A 483 -10.17 16.10 -16.51
CA MET A 483 -10.85 15.48 -15.37
C MET A 483 -10.29 15.94 -14.03
N GLU A 484 -9.01 16.31 -13.95
CA GLU A 484 -8.39 16.82 -12.72
C GLU A 484 -8.91 18.20 -12.31
N THR A 485 -9.30 19.04 -13.29
CA THR A 485 -9.71 20.43 -13.08
C THR A 485 -11.22 20.67 -13.17
N GLU A 486 -11.98 19.71 -13.65
CA GLU A 486 -13.44 19.82 -13.82
C GLU A 486 -14.19 19.52 -12.52
N PHE A 487 -15.09 20.41 -12.10
CA PHE A 487 -15.92 20.25 -10.89
C PHE A 487 -17.34 19.75 -11.20
N ASP A 488 -17.80 19.85 -12.43
CA ASP A 488 -19.11 19.32 -12.79
C ASP A 488 -19.11 17.80 -12.80
N LEU A 489 -19.89 17.19 -11.92
CA LEU A 489 -19.94 15.75 -11.72
C LEU A 489 -20.37 14.99 -12.98
N ALA A 490 -21.33 15.52 -13.74
CA ALA A 490 -21.84 14.84 -14.94
C ALA A 490 -20.78 14.83 -16.05
N ARG A 491 -20.07 15.95 -16.25
CA ARG A 491 -18.95 16.03 -17.20
C ARG A 491 -17.80 15.12 -16.78
N ARG A 492 -17.43 15.12 -15.51
CA ARG A 492 -16.39 14.19 -14.98
C ARG A 492 -16.76 12.73 -15.21
N LYS A 493 -18.02 12.38 -14.90
CA LYS A 493 -18.52 11.01 -15.07
C LYS A 493 -18.50 10.57 -16.54
N ALA A 494 -18.85 11.47 -17.47
CA ALA A 494 -18.75 11.23 -18.91
C ALA A 494 -17.29 11.02 -19.37
N MET A 495 -16.34 11.85 -18.89
CA MET A 495 -14.92 11.68 -19.15
C MET A 495 -14.40 10.35 -18.63
N PHE A 496 -14.75 9.97 -17.40
CA PHE A 496 -14.35 8.70 -16.82
C PHE A 496 -14.86 7.50 -17.62
N LYS A 497 -16.13 7.54 -18.02
CA LYS A 497 -16.70 6.50 -18.89
C LYS A 497 -15.92 6.39 -20.20
N ARG A 498 -15.58 7.54 -20.83
CA ARG A 498 -14.80 7.55 -22.06
C ARG A 498 -13.39 6.99 -21.87
N MET A 499 -12.74 7.28 -20.74
CA MET A 499 -11.46 6.69 -20.39
C MET A 499 -11.53 5.16 -20.29
N LEU A 500 -12.58 4.62 -19.66
CA LEU A 500 -12.81 3.17 -19.59
C LEU A 500 -13.02 2.56 -20.99
N GLU A 501 -13.77 3.24 -21.88
CA GLU A 501 -13.96 2.80 -23.27
C GLU A 501 -12.63 2.67 -24.00
N ILE A 502 -11.77 3.68 -23.88
CA ILE A 502 -10.44 3.68 -24.51
C ILE A 502 -9.59 2.53 -23.97
N CYS A 503 -9.32 2.51 -22.66
CA CYS A 503 -8.28 1.65 -22.11
C CYS A 503 -8.71 0.21 -21.82
N GLU A 504 -10.02 -0.10 -21.80
CA GLU A 504 -10.51 -1.47 -21.63
C GLU A 504 -11.00 -2.10 -22.94
N ARG A 505 -11.42 -1.29 -23.95
CA ARG A 505 -12.12 -1.81 -25.14
C ARG A 505 -11.47 -1.44 -26.47
N GLU A 506 -11.18 -0.14 -26.72
CA GLU A 506 -10.74 0.33 -28.02
C GLU A 506 -9.23 0.16 -28.25
N ASP A 507 -8.42 0.65 -27.31
CA ASP A 507 -6.95 0.57 -27.29
C ASP A 507 -6.51 -0.03 -25.95
N PRO A 508 -6.77 -1.34 -25.68
CA PRO A 508 -6.57 -1.91 -24.36
C PRO A 508 -5.17 -1.67 -23.81
N ALA A 509 -5.10 -0.96 -22.68
CA ALA A 509 -3.88 -0.73 -21.92
C ALA A 509 -3.59 -1.91 -20.97
N PHE A 510 -4.65 -2.58 -20.57
CA PHE A 510 -4.68 -3.69 -19.61
C PHE A 510 -5.94 -4.53 -19.81
N THR A 511 -6.03 -5.63 -19.08
CA THR A 511 -7.31 -6.32 -18.85
C THR A 511 -7.49 -6.66 -17.38
N VAL A 512 -8.68 -6.37 -16.85
CA VAL A 512 -9.05 -6.70 -15.47
C VAL A 512 -9.36 -8.19 -15.36
N LEU A 513 -8.83 -8.84 -14.33
CA LEU A 513 -9.07 -10.27 -14.05
C LEU A 513 -10.15 -10.44 -12.98
N HIS A 514 -9.88 -9.99 -11.77
CA HIS A 514 -10.78 -10.05 -10.62
C HIS A 514 -10.45 -8.95 -9.61
N GLN A 515 -11.36 -8.66 -8.69
CA GLN A 515 -11.04 -7.83 -7.53
C GLN A 515 -10.11 -8.62 -6.60
N THR A 516 -9.13 -7.95 -6.01
CA THR A 516 -8.24 -8.60 -5.04
C THR A 516 -9.00 -8.83 -3.73
N ALA A 517 -8.79 -10.00 -3.15
CA ALA A 517 -9.18 -10.29 -1.78
C ALA A 517 -7.93 -10.69 -0.99
N THR A 518 -7.87 -10.28 0.28
CA THR A 518 -6.79 -10.64 1.20
C THR A 518 -7.37 -11.31 2.43
N PHE A 519 -6.71 -12.37 2.88
CA PHE A 519 -7.13 -13.12 4.05
C PHE A 519 -5.99 -13.20 5.06
N THR A 520 -6.29 -12.88 6.31
CA THR A 520 -5.38 -12.89 7.45
C THR A 520 -5.94 -13.87 8.47
N ALA A 521 -5.20 -14.94 8.74
CA ALA A 521 -5.56 -15.84 9.82
C ALA A 521 -4.95 -15.37 11.15
N LYS A 522 -5.68 -15.55 12.23
CA LYS A 522 -5.25 -15.14 13.57
C LYS A 522 -5.78 -16.05 14.66
N ARG A 523 -5.21 -15.94 15.85
CA ARG A 523 -5.73 -16.57 17.05
C ARG A 523 -7.08 -15.97 17.43
N LYS A 524 -8.02 -16.79 17.89
CA LYS A 524 -9.36 -16.35 18.32
C LYS A 524 -9.40 -15.54 19.62
N ASP A 525 -8.37 -15.69 20.46
CA ASP A 525 -8.20 -14.86 21.66
C ASP A 525 -7.72 -13.44 21.36
N ILE A 526 -7.68 -13.05 20.11
CA ILE A 526 -7.40 -11.69 19.64
C ILE A 526 -8.66 -11.15 18.95
N VAL A 527 -9.20 -10.06 19.44
CA VAL A 527 -10.23 -9.29 18.73
C VAL A 527 -9.54 -8.30 17.82
N TRP A 528 -9.71 -8.47 16.53
CA TRP A 528 -9.16 -7.59 15.48
C TRP A 528 -9.99 -7.77 14.20
N LYS A 529 -10.22 -6.68 13.48
CA LYS A 529 -10.95 -6.67 12.21
C LYS A 529 -10.05 -6.18 11.08
N ALA A 530 -10.04 -6.91 9.96
CA ALA A 530 -9.34 -6.49 8.75
C ALA A 530 -10.00 -5.27 8.11
N ALA A 531 -9.19 -4.37 7.58
CA ALA A 531 -9.66 -3.26 6.74
C ALA A 531 -10.03 -3.75 5.32
N PRO A 532 -10.90 -3.05 4.59
CA PRO A 532 -11.14 -3.30 3.17
C PRO A 532 -9.99 -2.75 2.28
N ALA A 533 -8.77 -2.86 2.78
CA ALA A 533 -7.52 -2.38 2.20
C ALA A 533 -6.35 -3.22 2.72
N PHE A 534 -5.11 -2.97 2.25
CA PHE A 534 -3.95 -3.74 2.71
C PHE A 534 -3.47 -3.37 4.11
N GLN A 535 -3.86 -2.20 4.62
CA GLN A 535 -3.45 -1.67 5.91
C GLN A 535 -3.91 -2.56 7.08
N MET A 536 -3.01 -2.74 8.06
CA MET A 536 -3.34 -3.39 9.33
C MET A 536 -3.39 -2.35 10.46
N ASP A 537 -4.57 -2.19 11.06
CA ASP A 537 -4.80 -1.26 12.17
C ASP A 537 -4.68 -1.98 13.51
N PHE A 538 -3.69 -1.60 14.31
CA PHE A 538 -3.42 -2.14 15.65
C PHE A 538 -3.66 -1.12 16.78
N ARG A 539 -4.44 -0.07 16.52
CA ARG A 539 -4.86 0.88 17.56
C ARG A 539 -5.87 0.24 18.51
N SER A 540 -6.02 0.83 19.70
CA SER A 540 -6.92 0.33 20.75
C SER A 540 -8.40 0.19 20.31
N GLY A 541 -8.82 0.99 19.32
CA GLY A 541 -10.17 0.88 18.74
C GLY A 541 -10.41 -0.37 17.90
N ASN A 542 -9.35 -1.05 17.44
CA ASN A 542 -9.46 -2.22 16.57
C ASN A 542 -8.76 -3.47 17.13
N PHE A 543 -7.89 -3.34 18.11
CA PHE A 543 -7.14 -4.48 18.68
C PHE A 543 -7.35 -4.58 20.18
N ARG A 544 -7.66 -5.82 20.66
CA ARG A 544 -7.60 -6.19 22.09
C ARG A 544 -7.37 -7.70 22.23
N MET A 545 -6.76 -8.10 23.34
CA MET A 545 -6.80 -9.51 23.78
C MET A 545 -8.18 -9.80 24.38
N ALA A 546 -8.75 -10.97 24.08
CA ALA A 546 -10.06 -11.40 24.57
C ALA A 546 -10.01 -11.77 26.04
#